data_f72082917e9b1ce0ad945867e849584e
#
_entry.id   f72082917e9b1ce0ad945867e849584e
#
_cell.length_a   1.000
_cell.length_b   1.000
_cell.length_c   1.000
_cell.angle_alpha   90.00
_cell.angle_beta   90.00
_cell.angle_gamma   90.00
#
_symmetry.space_group_name_H-M   'P 1'
#
loop_
_entity.id
_entity.type
_entity.pdbx_description
1 polymer ?
#
loop_
_entity_poly.entity_id
_entity_poly.type
_entity_poly.pdbx_seq_one_letter_code
_entity_poly.pdbx_strand_id
1 'polypeptide(L)'
;GRKLEIVLASIREPQDFAGLPTISNGSMSLIPPNWAQSLAADGNGILFADEINTAPPSVQAALLRVCLEKVAGDLELGAGTSIVAAANPPEIAADGWDLAQPLANRFCHIDWELPAEVVAAGLVGNWPNITIPKATVEDIERETREESWKLAGFLSSRPELATAMPASTGQQGRAFPTPRSWEFVLRLMAHANAMNLRPEIKRLLVIGSVGQGA
;
A
#
# COMPACT_ATOMS: atom_id res chain seq x y z
N GLY A 1 16.08 6.63 -11.83
CA GLY A 1 14.76 6.19 -11.37
C GLY A 1 14.88 5.54 -10.00
N ARG A 2 13.76 5.27 -9.34
CA ARG A 2 13.75 4.54 -8.06
C ARG A 2 14.06 3.06 -8.30
N LYS A 3 14.75 2.44 -7.37
CA LYS A 3 14.99 0.98 -7.38
C LYS A 3 13.66 0.24 -7.27
N LEU A 4 13.45 -0.78 -8.08
CA LEU A 4 12.26 -1.64 -8.05
C LEU A 4 12.68 -3.07 -7.72
N GLU A 5 12.10 -3.61 -6.66
CA GLU A 5 12.19 -5.04 -6.32
C GLU A 5 10.80 -5.65 -6.44
N ILE A 6 10.68 -6.70 -7.23
CA ILE A 6 9.42 -7.41 -7.47
C ILE A 6 9.47 -8.75 -6.72
N VAL A 7 8.46 -8.97 -5.90
CA VAL A 7 8.31 -10.20 -5.11
C VAL A 7 6.94 -10.79 -5.40
N LEU A 8 6.94 -11.98 -5.99
CA LEU A 8 5.71 -12.75 -6.23
C LEU A 8 5.32 -13.44 -4.91
N ALA A 9 4.31 -12.91 -4.22
CA ALA A 9 3.97 -13.31 -2.85
C ALA A 9 3.40 -14.74 -2.77
N SER A 10 2.73 -15.21 -3.81
CA SER A 10 2.09 -16.53 -3.89
C SER A 10 3.05 -17.73 -3.76
N ILE A 11 4.31 -17.54 -4.20
CA ILE A 11 5.33 -18.62 -4.17
C ILE A 11 6.37 -18.42 -3.06
N ARG A 12 6.13 -17.50 -2.12
CA ARG A 12 7.06 -17.19 -1.05
C ARG A 12 6.70 -17.90 0.25
N GLU A 13 7.72 -18.05 1.06
CA GLU A 13 7.61 -18.55 2.43
C GLU A 13 7.72 -17.37 3.42
N PRO A 14 7.21 -17.49 4.66
CA PRO A 14 7.28 -16.41 5.64
C PRO A 14 8.68 -15.85 5.88
N GLN A 15 9.71 -16.69 5.84
CA GLN A 15 11.12 -16.30 6.02
C GLN A 15 11.65 -15.41 4.88
N ASP A 16 11.02 -15.42 3.72
CA ASP A 16 11.36 -14.53 2.60
C ASP A 16 11.03 -13.05 2.93
N PHE A 17 10.24 -12.83 3.97
CA PHE A 17 9.88 -11.50 4.49
C PHE A 17 10.41 -11.29 5.92
N ALA A 18 10.26 -12.31 6.77
CA ALA A 18 10.68 -12.24 8.17
C ALA A 18 12.20 -12.39 8.36
N GLY A 19 12.92 -12.83 7.33
CA GLY A 19 14.34 -13.17 7.44
C GLY A 19 14.60 -14.58 7.89
N LEU A 20 15.81 -15.09 7.62
CA LEU A 20 16.25 -16.43 8.01
C LEU A 20 16.91 -16.38 9.38
N PRO A 21 16.42 -17.13 10.38
CA PRO A 21 17.05 -17.17 11.69
C PRO A 21 18.42 -17.84 11.62
N THR A 22 19.41 -17.21 12.22
CA THR A 22 20.76 -17.74 12.35
C THR A 22 21.28 -17.51 13.76
N ILE A 23 22.19 -18.36 14.21
CA ILE A 23 22.86 -18.23 15.49
C ILE A 23 24.31 -17.87 15.23
N SER A 24 24.74 -16.72 15.76
CA SER A 24 26.12 -16.27 15.73
C SER A 24 26.52 -15.77 17.11
N ASN A 25 27.66 -16.25 17.63
CA ASN A 25 28.19 -15.86 18.95
C ASN A 25 27.20 -16.00 20.11
N GLY A 26 26.32 -17.03 20.06
CA GLY A 26 25.32 -17.29 21.10
C GLY A 26 24.07 -16.39 21.05
N SER A 27 23.96 -15.52 20.05
CA SER A 27 22.80 -14.67 19.80
C SER A 27 22.10 -15.08 18.50
N MET A 28 20.76 -15.02 18.50
CA MET A 28 19.97 -15.23 17.29
C MET A 28 19.82 -13.89 16.55
N SER A 29 20.00 -13.94 15.24
CA SER A 29 19.71 -12.83 14.32
C SER A 29 18.90 -13.31 13.14
N LEU A 30 18.17 -12.42 12.48
CA LEU A 30 17.37 -12.68 11.29
C LEU A 30 18.08 -12.11 10.07
N ILE A 31 18.68 -12.96 9.25
CA ILE A 31 19.34 -12.54 8.01
C ILE A 31 18.29 -12.03 7.04
N PRO A 32 18.38 -10.78 6.59
CA PRO A 32 17.42 -10.18 5.66
C PRO A 32 17.54 -10.79 4.26
N PRO A 33 16.44 -10.91 3.52
CA PRO A 33 16.47 -11.35 2.13
C PRO A 33 17.15 -10.32 1.21
N ASN A 34 17.63 -10.78 0.05
CA ASN A 34 18.40 -9.95 -0.90
C ASN A 34 17.60 -8.73 -1.38
N TRP A 35 16.30 -8.87 -1.62
CA TRP A 35 15.45 -7.74 -2.04
C TRP A 35 15.43 -6.63 -0.97
N ALA A 36 15.42 -7.00 0.31
CA ALA A 36 15.45 -6.02 1.40
C ALA A 36 16.79 -5.30 1.49
N GLN A 37 17.90 -6.05 1.35
CA GLN A 37 19.25 -5.45 1.30
C GLN A 37 19.39 -4.47 0.15
N SER A 38 18.86 -4.82 -1.01
CA SER A 38 18.85 -3.99 -2.22
C SER A 38 18.07 -2.68 -2.00
N LEU A 39 16.89 -2.74 -1.36
CA LEU A 39 16.06 -1.56 -1.07
C LEU A 39 16.63 -0.70 0.06
N ALA A 40 17.22 -1.31 1.08
CA ALA A 40 17.87 -0.59 2.17
C ALA A 40 19.09 0.20 1.67
N ALA A 41 19.88 -0.37 0.76
CA ALA A 41 21.03 0.30 0.16
C ALA A 41 20.63 1.49 -0.74
N ASP A 42 19.50 1.43 -1.43
CA ASP A 42 18.94 2.53 -2.23
C ASP A 42 18.28 3.62 -1.36
N GLY A 43 17.64 3.22 -0.29
CA GLY A 43 16.93 4.10 0.66
C GLY A 43 15.64 4.73 0.14
N ASN A 44 15.34 4.64 -1.15
CA ASN A 44 14.17 5.25 -1.81
C ASN A 44 13.58 4.35 -2.91
N GLY A 45 13.55 3.04 -2.68
CA GLY A 45 13.06 2.08 -3.65
C GLY A 45 11.56 1.83 -3.60
N ILE A 46 11.12 0.86 -4.39
CA ILE A 46 9.75 0.34 -4.42
C ILE A 46 9.83 -1.17 -4.24
N LEU A 47 9.15 -1.69 -3.22
CA LEU A 47 8.80 -3.10 -3.12
C LEU A 47 7.45 -3.30 -3.81
N PHE A 48 7.43 -4.10 -4.87
CA PHE A 48 6.21 -4.50 -5.55
C PHE A 48 5.88 -5.94 -5.17
N ALA A 49 4.84 -6.11 -4.34
CA ALA A 49 4.34 -7.42 -3.93
C ALA A 49 3.22 -7.86 -4.88
N ASP A 50 3.55 -8.77 -5.80
CA ASP A 50 2.57 -9.28 -6.77
C ASP A 50 1.82 -10.48 -6.20
N GLU A 51 0.57 -10.66 -6.62
CA GLU A 51 -0.33 -11.74 -6.18
C GLU A 51 -0.48 -11.84 -4.67
N ILE A 52 -0.60 -10.69 -3.99
CA ILE A 52 -0.60 -10.64 -2.52
C ILE A 52 -1.76 -11.42 -1.88
N ASN A 53 -2.90 -11.51 -2.54
CA ASN A 53 -4.09 -12.21 -2.06
C ASN A 53 -4.09 -13.72 -2.35
N THR A 54 -3.15 -14.23 -3.13
CA THR A 54 -2.92 -15.67 -3.28
C THR A 54 -1.84 -16.20 -2.33
N ALA A 55 -1.19 -15.29 -1.60
CA ALA A 55 -0.21 -15.65 -0.58
C ALA A 55 -0.89 -16.29 0.64
N PRO A 56 -0.35 -17.40 1.18
CA PRO A 56 -0.85 -18.02 2.40
C PRO A 56 -0.91 -17.06 3.59
N PRO A 57 -1.84 -17.24 4.56
CA PRO A 57 -1.98 -16.34 5.71
C PRO A 57 -0.70 -16.10 6.51
N SER A 58 0.18 -17.08 6.59
CA SER A 58 1.49 -16.97 7.25
C SER A 58 2.44 -16.02 6.52
N VAL A 59 2.40 -16.02 5.19
CA VAL A 59 3.16 -15.09 4.33
C VAL A 59 2.59 -13.68 4.45
N GLN A 60 1.26 -13.55 4.42
CA GLN A 60 0.60 -12.25 4.64
C GLN A 60 0.94 -11.66 6.02
N ALA A 61 1.03 -12.50 7.07
CA ALA A 61 1.44 -12.06 8.41
C ALA A 61 2.89 -11.56 8.45
N ALA A 62 3.80 -12.24 7.75
CA ALA A 62 5.19 -11.79 7.65
C ALA A 62 5.31 -10.46 6.85
N LEU A 63 4.58 -10.36 5.74
CA LEU A 63 4.51 -9.14 4.92
C LEU A 63 3.90 -7.96 5.68
N LEU A 64 2.97 -8.24 6.61
CA LEU A 64 2.39 -7.22 7.47
C LEU A 64 3.45 -6.46 8.28
N ARG A 65 4.47 -7.14 8.81
CA ARG A 65 5.59 -6.50 9.51
C ARG A 65 6.37 -5.57 8.58
N VAL A 66 6.64 -6.01 7.36
CA VAL A 66 7.31 -5.18 6.34
C VAL A 66 6.50 -3.91 6.04
N CYS A 67 5.17 -4.04 5.90
CA CYS A 67 4.29 -2.90 5.65
C CYS A 67 4.20 -1.93 6.84
N LEU A 68 4.26 -2.46 8.08
CA LEU A 68 4.13 -1.66 9.31
C LEU A 68 5.40 -0.94 9.70
N GLU A 69 6.46 -1.73 9.82
CA GLU A 69 7.71 -1.32 10.45
C GLU A 69 8.77 -0.96 9.42
N LYS A 70 8.52 -1.29 8.14
CA LYS A 70 9.53 -1.24 7.08
C LYS A 70 10.80 -2.02 7.45
N VAL A 71 10.60 -3.17 8.08
CA VAL A 71 11.69 -4.07 8.53
C VAL A 71 11.52 -5.44 7.88
N ALA A 72 12.60 -6.00 7.37
CA ALA A 72 12.69 -7.36 6.86
C ALA A 72 13.88 -8.08 7.54
N GLY A 73 13.61 -9.13 8.28
CA GLY A 73 14.62 -9.69 9.20
C GLY A 73 14.97 -8.66 10.26
N ASP A 74 16.26 -8.40 10.44
CA ASP A 74 16.79 -7.38 11.36
C ASP A 74 17.19 -6.09 10.59
N LEU A 75 16.79 -5.95 9.32
CA LEU A 75 17.17 -4.83 8.46
C LEU A 75 16.00 -3.85 8.28
N GLU A 76 16.23 -2.58 8.59
CA GLU A 76 15.32 -1.49 8.26
C GLU A 76 15.45 -1.11 6.78
N LEU A 77 14.31 -1.02 6.09
CA LEU A 77 14.23 -0.46 4.75
C LEU A 77 14.33 1.06 4.84
N GLY A 78 14.93 1.70 3.84
CA GLY A 78 15.04 3.16 3.80
C GLY A 78 13.68 3.86 3.92
N ALA A 79 13.65 5.01 4.60
CA ALA A 79 12.43 5.78 4.87
C ALA A 79 11.64 6.13 3.60
N GLY A 80 12.33 6.35 2.47
CA GLY A 80 11.73 6.61 1.16
C GLY A 80 11.19 5.37 0.45
N THR A 81 11.37 4.16 0.99
CA THR A 81 10.85 2.92 0.40
C THR A 81 9.33 2.93 0.41
N SER A 82 8.74 2.73 -0.76
CA SER A 82 7.28 2.56 -0.93
C SER A 82 6.95 1.09 -1.13
N ILE A 83 5.80 0.67 -0.62
CA ILE A 83 5.28 -0.68 -0.83
C ILE A 83 4.03 -0.57 -1.68
N VAL A 84 4.04 -1.26 -2.81
CA VAL A 84 2.92 -1.37 -3.75
C VAL A 84 2.58 -2.86 -3.86
N ALA A 85 1.31 -3.19 -3.86
CA ALA A 85 0.86 -4.56 -4.01
C ALA A 85 -0.13 -4.69 -5.17
N ALA A 86 -0.11 -5.82 -5.84
CA ALA A 86 -1.11 -6.20 -6.81
C ALA A 86 -1.87 -7.43 -6.32
N ALA A 87 -3.17 -7.45 -6.56
CA ALA A 87 -4.08 -8.53 -6.23
C ALA A 87 -5.05 -8.75 -7.37
N ASN A 88 -5.38 -9.99 -7.65
CA ASN A 88 -6.45 -10.31 -8.58
C ASN A 88 -7.82 -10.17 -7.90
N PRO A 89 -8.87 -9.77 -8.64
CA PRO A 89 -10.22 -9.79 -8.11
C PRO A 89 -10.60 -11.17 -7.59
N PRO A 90 -11.40 -11.29 -6.52
CA PRO A 90 -11.76 -12.58 -5.91
C PRO A 90 -12.39 -13.56 -6.92
N GLU A 91 -13.11 -13.06 -7.92
CA GLU A 91 -13.77 -13.86 -8.97
C GLU A 91 -12.77 -14.55 -9.91
N ILE A 92 -11.54 -14.04 -10.00
CA ILE A 92 -10.48 -14.54 -10.87
C ILE A 92 -9.43 -15.32 -10.07
N ALA A 93 -9.29 -15.01 -8.79
CA ALA A 93 -8.36 -15.68 -7.87
C ALA A 93 -8.95 -17.04 -7.44
N ALA A 94 -8.93 -18.04 -8.32
CA ALA A 94 -9.62 -19.33 -8.17
C ALA A 94 -9.26 -20.11 -6.88
N ASP A 95 -8.13 -19.83 -6.23
CA ASP A 95 -7.67 -20.42 -4.96
C ASP A 95 -7.07 -19.37 -4.01
N GLY A 96 -7.45 -18.09 -4.18
CA GLY A 96 -6.90 -16.99 -3.38
C GLY A 96 -7.47 -16.95 -1.96
N TRP A 97 -6.66 -16.49 -1.04
CA TRP A 97 -7.09 -16.13 0.29
C TRP A 97 -7.62 -14.69 0.28
N ASP A 98 -8.64 -14.42 1.07
CA ASP A 98 -8.98 -13.03 1.36
C ASP A 98 -7.76 -12.34 1.99
N LEU A 99 -7.51 -11.10 1.60
CA LEU A 99 -6.44 -10.34 2.21
C LEU A 99 -6.75 -10.16 3.70
N ALA A 100 -5.81 -10.54 4.55
CA ALA A 100 -5.98 -10.44 6.00
C ALA A 100 -6.32 -8.99 6.37
N GLN A 101 -7.39 -8.79 7.14
CA GLN A 101 -7.91 -7.48 7.53
C GLN A 101 -6.84 -6.49 8.03
N PRO A 102 -5.88 -6.90 8.91
CA PRO A 102 -4.81 -6.00 9.32
C PRO A 102 -3.92 -5.54 8.16
N LEU A 103 -3.71 -6.40 7.17
CA LEU A 103 -2.91 -6.07 6.00
C LEU A 103 -3.71 -5.21 5.01
N ALA A 104 -4.97 -5.54 4.76
CA ALA A 104 -5.87 -4.76 3.92
C ALA A 104 -5.98 -3.30 4.36
N ASN A 105 -6.13 -3.05 5.66
CA ASN A 105 -6.24 -1.70 6.24
C ASN A 105 -4.91 -0.89 6.22
N ARG A 106 -3.89 -1.39 5.52
CA ARG A 106 -2.60 -0.69 5.33
C ARG A 106 -2.35 -0.23 3.92
N PHE A 107 -3.29 -0.53 3.03
CA PHE A 107 -3.22 -0.13 1.63
C PHE A 107 -4.35 0.83 1.27
N CYS A 108 -4.07 1.73 0.34
CA CYS A 108 -5.07 2.41 -0.45
C CYS A 108 -5.43 1.49 -1.62
N HIS A 109 -6.65 0.96 -1.64
CA HIS A 109 -7.11 0.02 -2.65
C HIS A 109 -7.60 0.76 -3.88
N ILE A 110 -7.04 0.45 -5.03
CA ILE A 110 -7.42 1.06 -6.31
C ILE A 110 -7.78 -0.07 -7.26
N ASP A 111 -9.02 -0.06 -7.74
CA ASP A 111 -9.42 -0.97 -8.81
C ASP A 111 -8.80 -0.45 -10.11
N TRP A 112 -7.96 -1.29 -10.71
CA TRP A 112 -7.19 -0.96 -11.90
C TRP A 112 -7.85 -1.55 -13.12
N GLU A 113 -8.41 -0.69 -13.95
CA GLU A 113 -8.96 -1.06 -15.25
C GLU A 113 -8.02 -0.56 -16.35
N LEU A 114 -7.72 -1.42 -17.30
CA LEU A 114 -6.89 -1.06 -18.45
C LEU A 114 -7.76 -1.08 -19.72
N PRO A 115 -8.14 0.10 -20.26
CA PRO A 115 -8.92 0.19 -21.48
C PRO A 115 -8.24 -0.50 -22.67
N ALA A 116 -9.01 -1.18 -23.52
CA ALA A 116 -8.48 -1.92 -24.65
C ALA A 116 -7.64 -1.07 -25.61
N GLU A 117 -8.02 0.18 -25.80
CA GLU A 117 -7.28 1.16 -26.63
C GLU A 117 -5.90 1.48 -26.04
N VAL A 118 -5.76 1.52 -24.71
CA VAL A 118 -4.45 1.74 -24.05
C VAL A 118 -3.57 0.50 -24.25
N VAL A 119 -4.15 -0.69 -24.13
CA VAL A 119 -3.43 -1.95 -24.41
C VAL A 119 -2.98 -1.98 -25.87
N ALA A 120 -3.88 -1.70 -26.80
CA ALA A 120 -3.57 -1.71 -28.23
C ALA A 120 -2.46 -0.69 -28.58
N ALA A 121 -2.51 0.51 -28.02
CA ALA A 121 -1.46 1.51 -28.20
C ALA A 121 -0.13 1.04 -27.61
N GLY A 122 -0.17 0.43 -26.42
CA GLY A 122 1.03 -0.09 -25.75
C GLY A 122 1.72 -1.23 -26.54
N LEU A 123 0.93 -2.13 -27.15
CA LEU A 123 1.47 -3.23 -27.96
C LEU A 123 2.28 -2.76 -29.18
N VAL A 124 2.02 -1.57 -29.69
CA VAL A 124 2.80 -0.94 -30.77
C VAL A 124 3.82 0.07 -30.25
N GLY A 125 4.12 0.05 -28.95
CA GLY A 125 5.15 0.89 -28.32
C GLY A 125 4.69 2.30 -27.90
N ASN A 126 3.39 2.61 -28.03
CA ASN A 126 2.80 3.93 -27.70
C ASN A 126 2.15 3.93 -26.31
N TRP A 127 2.91 3.57 -25.28
CA TRP A 127 2.45 3.72 -23.90
C TRP A 127 2.24 5.20 -23.54
N PRO A 128 1.18 5.54 -22.77
CA PRO A 128 0.96 6.90 -22.33
C PRO A 128 2.18 7.46 -21.57
N ASN A 129 2.68 8.60 -22.01
CA ASN A 129 3.71 9.31 -21.27
C ASN A 129 3.05 10.13 -20.16
N ILE A 130 3.29 9.76 -18.91
CA ILE A 130 2.69 10.41 -17.75
C ILE A 130 3.71 11.36 -17.13
N THR A 131 3.36 12.66 -17.10
CA THR A 131 4.10 13.64 -16.31
C THR A 131 3.55 13.63 -14.88
N ILE A 132 4.41 13.29 -13.92
CA ILE A 132 4.04 13.33 -12.51
C ILE A 132 4.16 14.77 -12.00
N PRO A 133 3.08 15.41 -11.52
CA PRO A 133 3.14 16.71 -10.90
C PRO A 133 4.05 16.68 -9.67
N LYS A 134 4.70 17.81 -9.38
CA LYS A 134 5.56 17.96 -8.21
C LYS A 134 4.92 18.97 -7.26
N ALA A 135 5.12 18.79 -5.97
CA ALA A 135 4.76 19.75 -4.94
C ALA A 135 5.98 20.05 -4.06
N THR A 136 6.04 21.21 -3.46
CA THR A 136 7.05 21.56 -2.47
C THR A 136 6.67 21.00 -1.10
N VAL A 137 7.62 20.91 -0.20
CA VAL A 137 7.35 20.49 1.19
C VAL A 137 6.40 21.50 1.86
N GLU A 138 6.61 22.79 1.63
CA GLU A 138 5.79 23.86 2.17
C GLU A 138 4.33 23.77 1.69
N ASP A 139 4.11 23.43 0.42
CA ASP A 139 2.76 23.23 -0.13
C ASP A 139 2.08 22.04 0.54
N ILE A 140 2.80 20.92 0.69
CA ILE A 140 2.28 19.71 1.35
C ILE A 140 1.93 19.99 2.82
N GLU A 141 2.78 20.71 3.54
CA GLU A 141 2.52 21.08 4.94
C GLU A 141 1.31 22.02 5.09
N ARG A 142 1.15 22.99 4.18
CA ARG A 142 -0.03 23.88 4.14
C ARG A 142 -1.30 23.05 3.92
N GLU A 143 -1.33 22.22 2.88
CA GLU A 143 -2.47 21.37 2.56
C GLU A 143 -2.78 20.37 3.68
N THR A 144 -1.75 19.84 4.36
CA THR A 144 -1.93 18.94 5.51
C THR A 144 -2.68 19.65 6.65
N ARG A 145 -2.34 20.90 6.94
CA ARG A 145 -3.07 21.69 7.95
C ARG A 145 -4.53 21.93 7.54
N GLU A 146 -4.76 22.32 6.30
CA GLU A 146 -6.12 22.57 5.80
C GLU A 146 -6.98 21.30 5.80
N GLU A 147 -6.47 20.20 5.29
CA GLU A 147 -7.19 18.92 5.25
C GLU A 147 -7.43 18.36 6.66
N SER A 148 -6.53 18.60 7.63
CA SER A 148 -6.75 18.15 9.01
C SER A 148 -7.98 18.80 9.64
N TRP A 149 -8.21 20.11 9.41
CA TRP A 149 -9.43 20.79 9.89
C TRP A 149 -10.70 20.28 9.21
N LYS A 150 -10.66 20.06 7.89
CA LYS A 150 -11.80 19.51 7.14
C LYS A 150 -12.16 18.11 7.63
N LEU A 151 -11.16 17.24 7.78
CA LEU A 151 -11.35 15.87 8.26
C LEU A 151 -11.83 15.84 9.71
N ALA A 152 -11.28 16.66 10.58
CA ALA A 152 -11.73 16.77 11.96
C ALA A 152 -13.20 17.21 12.04
N GLY A 153 -13.59 18.22 11.26
CA GLY A 153 -14.98 18.67 11.16
C GLY A 153 -15.92 17.57 10.63
N PHE A 154 -15.51 16.85 9.60
CA PHE A 154 -16.27 15.72 9.05
C PHE A 154 -16.49 14.62 10.11
N LEU A 155 -15.43 14.13 10.75
CA LEU A 155 -15.51 13.07 11.74
C LEU A 155 -16.26 13.49 13.02
N SER A 156 -16.21 14.78 13.38
CA SER A 156 -17.03 15.33 14.47
C SER A 156 -18.52 15.32 14.15
N SER A 157 -18.89 15.49 12.87
CA SER A 157 -20.28 15.44 12.41
C SER A 157 -20.76 14.02 12.10
N ARG A 158 -19.85 13.09 11.90
CA ARG A 158 -20.12 11.68 11.54
C ARG A 158 -19.23 10.74 12.36
N PRO A 159 -19.40 10.70 13.68
CA PRO A 159 -18.52 9.92 14.57
C PRO A 159 -18.59 8.41 14.29
N GLU A 160 -19.71 7.90 13.77
CA GLU A 160 -19.88 6.50 13.36
C GLU A 160 -18.91 6.07 12.26
N LEU A 161 -18.43 7.01 11.44
CA LEU A 161 -17.48 6.74 10.36
C LEU A 161 -16.02 6.77 10.84
N ALA A 162 -15.73 7.19 12.06
CA ALA A 162 -14.37 7.17 12.59
C ALA A 162 -13.81 5.74 12.67
N THR A 163 -14.71 4.76 12.94
CA THR A 163 -14.39 3.33 12.92
C THR A 163 -15.64 2.56 12.53
N ALA A 164 -15.67 2.06 11.30
CA ALA A 164 -16.79 1.25 10.80
C ALA A 164 -16.26 -0.07 10.24
N MET A 165 -16.40 -1.13 11.04
CA MET A 165 -15.93 -2.45 10.65
C MET A 165 -16.88 -3.07 9.63
N PRO A 166 -16.36 -3.68 8.54
CA PRO A 166 -17.20 -4.36 7.57
C PRO A 166 -17.97 -5.53 8.18
N ALA A 167 -19.24 -5.65 7.79
CA ALA A 167 -20.15 -6.69 8.31
C ALA A 167 -19.81 -8.09 7.77
N SER A 168 -19.21 -8.21 6.60
CA SER A 168 -18.87 -9.48 5.97
C SER A 168 -17.36 -9.69 5.83
N THR A 169 -16.93 -10.95 5.86
CA THR A 169 -15.50 -11.33 5.71
C THR A 169 -14.94 -10.90 4.36
N GLY A 170 -15.68 -11.03 3.26
CA GLY A 170 -15.23 -10.60 1.94
C GLY A 170 -15.00 -9.08 1.82
N GLN A 171 -15.70 -8.27 2.63
CA GLN A 171 -15.45 -6.83 2.71
C GLN A 171 -14.25 -6.49 3.61
N GLN A 172 -13.87 -7.36 4.52
CA GLN A 172 -12.73 -7.15 5.42
C GLN A 172 -11.38 -7.18 4.70
N GLY A 173 -11.30 -7.82 3.55
CA GLY A 173 -10.13 -7.81 2.66
C GLY A 173 -9.98 -6.54 1.82
N ARG A 174 -10.86 -5.56 1.99
CA ARG A 174 -10.90 -4.28 1.25
C ARG A 174 -10.69 -3.09 2.19
N ALA A 175 -10.81 -1.88 1.63
CA ALA A 175 -10.75 -0.63 2.40
C ALA A 175 -11.96 -0.47 3.33
N PHE A 176 -11.72 -0.03 4.56
CA PHE A 176 -12.76 0.31 5.53
C PHE A 176 -12.27 1.38 6.52
N PRO A 177 -13.21 2.16 7.12
CA PRO A 177 -12.86 3.25 8.00
C PRO A 177 -12.22 2.78 9.31
N THR A 178 -11.06 3.34 9.61
CA THR A 178 -10.36 3.25 10.89
C THR A 178 -9.59 4.55 11.12
N PRO A 179 -9.15 4.87 12.34
CA PRO A 179 -8.30 6.04 12.57
C PRO A 179 -7.06 6.07 11.65
N ARG A 180 -6.46 4.90 11.38
CA ARG A 180 -5.31 4.77 10.47
C ARG A 180 -5.67 5.09 9.02
N SER A 181 -6.76 4.51 8.51
CA SER A 181 -7.14 4.76 7.12
C SER A 181 -7.58 6.21 6.90
N TRP A 182 -8.14 6.88 7.90
CA TRP A 182 -8.39 8.32 7.87
C TRP A 182 -7.08 9.16 7.89
N GLU A 183 -6.05 8.71 8.60
CA GLU A 183 -4.72 9.32 8.51
C GLU A 183 -4.14 9.18 7.09
N PHE A 184 -4.35 8.04 6.44
CA PHE A 184 -3.97 7.89 5.03
C PHE A 184 -4.74 8.84 4.12
N VAL A 185 -6.06 8.99 4.32
CA VAL A 185 -6.85 9.99 3.59
C VAL A 185 -6.25 11.37 3.77
N LEU A 186 -5.98 11.79 5.00
CA LEU A 186 -5.36 13.10 5.28
C LEU A 186 -4.08 13.31 4.47
N ARG A 187 -3.14 12.37 4.55
CA ARG A 187 -1.84 12.47 3.87
C ARG A 187 -1.98 12.43 2.35
N LEU A 188 -2.78 11.52 1.82
CA LEU A 188 -2.99 11.38 0.38
C LEU A 188 -3.69 12.61 -0.20
N MET A 189 -4.70 13.14 0.50
CA MET A 189 -5.41 14.35 0.06
C MET A 189 -4.52 15.59 0.11
N ALA A 190 -3.70 15.75 1.15
CA ALA A 190 -2.75 16.85 1.22
C ALA A 190 -1.78 16.84 0.03
N HIS A 191 -1.21 15.68 -0.30
CA HIS A 191 -0.34 15.54 -1.47
C HIS A 191 -1.10 15.76 -2.77
N ALA A 192 -2.31 15.19 -2.90
CA ALA A 192 -3.13 15.34 -4.10
C ALA A 192 -3.56 16.79 -4.36
N ASN A 193 -3.80 17.56 -3.29
CA ASN A 193 -4.11 18.98 -3.40
C ASN A 193 -2.86 19.79 -3.76
N ALA A 194 -1.75 19.58 -3.07
CA ALA A 194 -0.48 20.24 -3.35
C ALA A 194 0.00 20.00 -4.80
N MET A 195 -0.27 18.80 -5.32
CA MET A 195 0.02 18.43 -6.71
C MET A 195 -1.07 18.87 -7.71
N ASN A 196 -2.15 19.48 -7.23
CA ASN A 196 -3.32 19.86 -8.04
C ASN A 196 -3.87 18.70 -8.90
N LEU A 197 -4.00 17.52 -8.28
CA LEU A 197 -4.55 16.35 -8.98
C LEU A 197 -6.04 16.53 -9.27
N ARG A 198 -6.51 15.85 -10.32
CA ARG A 198 -7.91 15.89 -10.74
C ARG A 198 -8.84 15.34 -9.66
N PRO A 199 -10.10 15.84 -9.56
CA PRO A 199 -11.07 15.39 -8.57
C PRO A 199 -11.33 13.88 -8.57
N GLU A 200 -11.31 13.25 -9.75
CA GLU A 200 -11.52 11.80 -9.90
C GLU A 200 -10.42 11.01 -9.18
N ILE A 201 -9.16 11.45 -9.30
CA ILE A 201 -8.04 10.81 -8.59
C ILE A 201 -8.20 10.99 -7.08
N LYS A 202 -8.53 12.20 -6.62
CA LYS A 202 -8.77 12.48 -5.20
C LYS A 202 -9.85 11.59 -4.62
N ARG A 203 -10.97 11.42 -5.35
CA ARG A 203 -12.06 10.53 -4.97
C ARG A 203 -11.59 9.07 -4.86
N LEU A 204 -10.80 8.57 -5.83
CA LEU A 204 -10.25 7.23 -5.78
C LEU A 204 -9.36 7.01 -4.55
N LEU A 205 -8.53 7.98 -4.18
CA LEU A 205 -7.68 7.89 -2.99
C LEU A 205 -8.49 7.80 -1.69
N VAL A 206 -9.59 8.57 -1.58
CA VAL A 206 -10.47 8.49 -0.41
C VAL A 206 -11.18 7.14 -0.36
N ILE A 207 -11.87 6.75 -1.44
CA ILE A 207 -12.59 5.48 -1.52
C ILE A 207 -11.64 4.29 -1.30
N GLY A 208 -10.46 4.34 -1.91
CA GLY A 208 -9.45 3.31 -1.76
C GLY A 208 -8.89 3.17 -0.33
N SER A 209 -9.02 4.20 0.49
CA SER A 209 -8.53 4.18 1.87
C SER A 209 -9.60 3.79 2.89
N VAL A 210 -10.85 4.27 2.73
CA VAL A 210 -11.93 4.10 3.72
C VAL A 210 -13.16 3.37 3.18
N GLY A 211 -13.18 3.01 1.90
CA GLY A 211 -14.31 2.33 1.26
C GLY A 211 -15.39 3.28 0.73
N GLN A 212 -16.32 2.74 -0.06
CA GLN A 212 -17.38 3.52 -0.71
C GLN A 212 -18.49 4.01 0.23
N GLY A 213 -18.59 3.43 1.43
CA GLY A 213 -19.65 3.72 2.39
C GLY A 213 -19.30 4.76 3.44
N ALA A 214 -18.09 5.33 3.38
CA ALA A 214 -17.59 6.30 4.36
C ALA A 214 -17.76 7.75 3.91
#